data_6c4b2399537915ef88ae54d8bfb372a0
#
_entry.id   6c4b2399537915ef88ae54d8bfb372a0
#
_cell.length_a   1.000
_cell.length_b   1.000
_cell.length_c   1.000
_cell.angle_alpha   90.00
_cell.angle_beta   90.00
_cell.angle_gamma   90.00
#
_symmetry.space_group_name_H-M   'P 1'
#
loop_
_entity.id
_entity.type
_entity.pdbx_description
1 polymer ?
#
loop_
_entity_poly.entity_id
_entity_poly.type
_entity_poly.pdbx_seq_one_letter_code
_entity_poly.pdbx_strand_id
1 'polypeptide(L)'
;PQPRPVGNLRLELTELVGREGDTVTALAALDGARVVTLTGMGGVGKTRLAVRVAADAQPRHPDGSWICELAGVRDGAAVPDVIAATLGVQQRQGSTITDRLVEYLWAKDLLLVLDNCEHVLDAAVSVADALVRGCPGLTVLATSREPLGVDGERVLPVQPLPVPPASIPRDVVAVAAVPSVALFCQRAESASPTFTLTGDNVAAIAEICRRLDGLPLALELAATRVRSLSAQEIADRLARRLQFLRSARRIREERHRTLASVVDWSYRLLTQLEQRVFQRCSVFLGAICLDAAVAVTGGEELEITDAVAGLVEKSMLVAHPGTTPTRFTMLETLRAYGRERLAERGEEIAACRAHATYHVELAEAATIGLCGPEEATWAEALATALDDLRGAHQWALAYEPALAIRLSAALFWYGETGAPSEVPAWAARAADVAGPDPLLPVVLAAAAGVRFRGDFAGAIGFAQRALDTVARDDPVRRYAMHPLGEVALYEGRLDEAVELFTEVADLAEEAGDTYFAAYAAVTRSLS
;
A
#
# COMPACT_ATOMS: atom_id res chain seq x y z
N PRO A 1 -17.01 6.91 27.85
CA PRO A 1 -16.29 6.83 26.61
C PRO A 1 -15.98 5.37 26.34
N GLN A 2 -16.51 4.83 25.24
CA GLN A 2 -16.09 3.50 24.80
C GLN A 2 -14.60 3.55 24.49
N PRO A 3 -13.79 2.57 24.91
CA PRO A 3 -12.38 2.53 24.55
C PRO A 3 -12.26 2.54 23.03
N ARG A 4 -11.30 3.32 22.48
CA ARG A 4 -11.02 3.30 21.05
C ARG A 4 -10.66 1.88 20.65
N PRO A 5 -11.21 1.36 19.54
CA PRO A 5 -10.85 0.02 19.07
C PRO A 5 -9.35 -0.04 18.81
N VAL A 6 -8.70 -1.11 19.28
CA VAL A 6 -7.27 -1.35 19.05
C VAL A 6 -7.10 -1.90 17.63
N GLY A 7 -6.17 -1.34 16.86
CA GLY A 7 -5.92 -1.77 15.48
C GLY A 7 -5.82 -0.60 14.50
N ASN A 8 -5.66 -0.93 13.22
CA ASN A 8 -5.55 0.03 12.12
C ASN A 8 -6.68 -0.07 11.09
N LEU A 9 -7.77 -0.76 11.42
CA LEU A 9 -8.92 -0.89 10.51
C LEU A 9 -9.53 0.49 10.24
N ARG A 10 -9.70 0.81 8.95
CA ARG A 10 -10.41 2.01 8.52
C ARG A 10 -11.91 1.77 8.55
N LEU A 11 -12.66 2.77 9.04
CA LEU A 11 -14.13 2.74 8.98
C LEU A 11 -14.56 2.77 7.51
N GLU A 12 -15.29 1.73 7.06
CA GLU A 12 -15.92 1.75 5.76
C GLU A 12 -17.09 2.75 5.76
N LEU A 13 -17.04 3.72 4.84
CA LEU A 13 -18.09 4.74 4.67
C LEU A 13 -19.30 4.24 3.86
N THR A 14 -19.19 3.07 3.23
CA THR A 14 -20.23 2.51 2.37
C THR A 14 -20.61 1.10 2.83
N GLU A 15 -21.90 0.84 2.86
CA GLU A 15 -22.45 -0.45 3.24
C GLU A 15 -22.00 -1.58 2.31
N LEU A 16 -21.74 -2.76 2.89
CA LEU A 16 -21.38 -3.97 2.16
C LEU A 16 -22.67 -4.72 1.75
N VAL A 17 -23.05 -4.60 0.49
CA VAL A 17 -24.32 -5.11 -0.04
C VAL A 17 -24.25 -6.60 -0.34
N GLY A 18 -25.19 -7.38 0.16
CA GLY A 18 -25.42 -8.80 -0.20
C GLY A 18 -24.31 -9.75 0.20
N ARG A 19 -23.59 -9.45 1.31
CA ARG A 19 -22.49 -10.24 1.86
C ARG A 19 -22.70 -10.71 3.30
N GLU A 20 -23.93 -10.59 3.79
CA GLU A 20 -24.29 -10.95 5.18
C GLU A 20 -23.98 -12.43 5.43
N GLY A 21 -24.36 -13.32 4.50
CA GLY A 21 -24.09 -14.75 4.59
C GLY A 21 -22.59 -15.09 4.52
N ASP A 22 -21.85 -14.42 3.65
CA ASP A 22 -20.39 -14.59 3.53
C ASP A 22 -19.69 -14.12 4.81
N THR A 23 -20.15 -13.00 5.41
CA THR A 23 -19.62 -12.46 6.67
C THR A 23 -19.84 -13.45 7.82
N VAL A 24 -21.06 -13.97 7.98
CA VAL A 24 -21.38 -14.98 9.01
C VAL A 24 -20.53 -16.24 8.82
N THR A 25 -20.40 -16.70 7.58
CA THR A 25 -19.58 -17.89 7.26
C THR A 25 -18.10 -17.67 7.59
N ALA A 26 -17.57 -16.50 7.28
CA ALA A 26 -16.19 -16.17 7.58
C ALA A 26 -15.93 -16.03 9.09
N LEU A 27 -16.83 -15.41 9.83
CA LEU A 27 -16.76 -15.33 11.29
C LEU A 27 -16.78 -16.72 11.94
N ALA A 28 -17.70 -17.61 11.50
CA ALA A 28 -17.76 -18.98 11.98
C ALA A 28 -16.49 -19.79 11.61
N ALA A 29 -15.86 -19.47 10.48
CA ALA A 29 -14.59 -20.08 10.10
C ALA A 29 -13.45 -19.65 11.01
N LEU A 30 -13.38 -18.37 11.41
CA LEU A 30 -12.39 -17.85 12.35
C LEU A 30 -12.54 -18.44 13.76
N ASP A 31 -13.75 -18.84 14.16
CA ASP A 31 -13.97 -19.54 15.45
C ASP A 31 -13.38 -20.99 15.43
N GLY A 32 -13.23 -21.58 14.26
CA GLY A 32 -12.79 -22.98 14.11
C GLY A 32 -11.41 -23.19 13.48
N ALA A 33 -10.79 -22.16 12.95
CA ALA A 33 -9.49 -22.24 12.27
C ALA A 33 -8.64 -20.99 12.54
N ARG A 34 -7.34 -21.20 12.67
CA ARG A 34 -6.39 -20.10 12.94
C ARG A 34 -5.92 -19.39 11.67
N VAL A 35 -6.13 -20.00 10.51
CA VAL A 35 -5.89 -19.38 9.19
C VAL A 35 -7.16 -19.54 8.36
N VAL A 36 -7.71 -18.43 7.93
CA VAL A 36 -8.85 -18.38 7.02
C VAL A 36 -8.44 -17.58 5.78
N THR A 37 -8.64 -18.15 4.59
CA THR A 37 -8.31 -17.48 3.34
C THR A 37 -9.55 -17.26 2.49
N LEU A 38 -9.87 -16.00 2.26
CA LEU A 38 -10.89 -15.58 1.31
C LEU A 38 -10.31 -15.65 -0.11
N THR A 39 -10.73 -16.64 -0.88
CA THR A 39 -10.24 -16.79 -2.26
C THR A 39 -11.25 -16.30 -3.29
N GLY A 40 -10.77 -15.87 -4.44
CA GLY A 40 -11.63 -15.45 -5.55
C GLY A 40 -10.95 -14.48 -6.50
N MET A 41 -11.65 -14.18 -7.59
CA MET A 41 -11.12 -13.31 -8.64
C MET A 41 -10.99 -11.85 -8.20
N GLY A 42 -10.18 -11.07 -8.96
CA GLY A 42 -10.08 -9.62 -8.76
C GLY A 42 -11.43 -8.93 -8.92
N GLY A 43 -11.69 -7.92 -8.08
CA GLY A 43 -12.93 -7.14 -8.15
C GLY A 43 -14.19 -7.82 -7.57
N VAL A 44 -14.07 -9.02 -6.98
CA VAL A 44 -15.20 -9.73 -6.34
C VAL A 44 -15.55 -9.20 -4.94
N GLY A 45 -14.66 -8.39 -4.35
CA GLY A 45 -14.88 -7.76 -3.05
C GLY A 45 -14.25 -8.48 -1.85
N LYS A 46 -13.18 -9.28 -2.04
CA LYS A 46 -12.47 -10.00 -0.96
C LYS A 46 -11.98 -9.07 0.14
N THR A 47 -11.26 -8.01 -0.22
CA THR A 47 -10.72 -7.02 0.72
C THR A 47 -11.82 -6.37 1.55
N ARG A 48 -12.92 -5.93 0.93
CA ARG A 48 -14.06 -5.34 1.65
C ARG A 48 -14.70 -6.32 2.61
N LEU A 49 -14.87 -7.58 2.19
CA LEU A 49 -15.39 -8.64 3.05
C LEU A 49 -14.42 -8.90 4.23
N ALA A 50 -13.10 -8.95 3.98
CA ALA A 50 -12.10 -9.16 5.02
C ALA A 50 -12.11 -8.03 6.07
N VAL A 51 -12.18 -6.76 5.63
CA VAL A 51 -12.27 -5.59 6.52
C VAL A 51 -13.55 -5.65 7.38
N ARG A 52 -14.69 -5.99 6.77
CA ARG A 52 -15.95 -6.15 7.49
C ARG A 52 -15.89 -7.28 8.52
N VAL A 53 -15.39 -8.45 8.12
CA VAL A 53 -15.21 -9.60 9.02
C VAL A 53 -14.26 -9.25 10.18
N ALA A 54 -13.17 -8.55 9.88
CA ALA A 54 -12.21 -8.13 10.90
C ALA A 54 -12.82 -7.12 11.89
N ALA A 55 -13.65 -6.20 11.42
CA ALA A 55 -14.37 -5.26 12.26
C ALA A 55 -15.40 -5.97 13.17
N ASP A 56 -16.15 -6.91 12.62
CA ASP A 56 -17.15 -7.68 13.38
C ASP A 56 -16.48 -8.69 14.35
N ALA A 57 -15.28 -9.20 14.03
CA ALA A 57 -14.49 -10.09 14.89
C ALA A 57 -13.74 -9.35 16.00
N GLN A 58 -13.51 -8.05 15.87
CA GLN A 58 -12.68 -7.25 16.79
C GLN A 58 -13.02 -7.41 18.29
N PRO A 59 -14.28 -7.53 18.73
CA PRO A 59 -14.61 -7.75 20.14
C PRO A 59 -14.06 -9.06 20.71
N ARG A 60 -13.68 -10.03 19.86
CA ARG A 60 -13.12 -11.33 20.23
C ARG A 60 -11.60 -11.30 20.36
N HIS A 61 -10.95 -10.25 19.85
CA HIS A 61 -9.50 -10.08 19.84
C HIS A 61 -9.10 -8.84 20.67
N PRO A 62 -8.80 -9.01 21.96
CA PRO A 62 -8.46 -7.90 22.87
C PRO A 62 -7.28 -7.04 22.42
N ASP A 63 -6.29 -7.64 21.73
CA ASP A 63 -5.13 -6.93 21.18
C ASP A 63 -5.40 -6.34 19.78
N GLY A 64 -6.66 -6.44 19.31
CA GLY A 64 -7.17 -5.74 18.14
C GLY A 64 -7.14 -6.53 16.84
N SER A 65 -7.64 -5.84 15.79
CA SER A 65 -7.62 -6.33 14.42
C SER A 65 -6.74 -5.41 13.56
N TRP A 66 -5.78 -6.00 12.87
CA TRP A 66 -4.76 -5.30 12.10
C TRP A 66 -4.78 -5.74 10.64
N ILE A 67 -4.80 -4.78 9.72
CA ILE A 67 -4.72 -5.06 8.30
C ILE A 67 -3.34 -4.69 7.76
N CYS A 68 -2.72 -5.64 7.05
CA CYS A 68 -1.46 -5.49 6.35
C CYS A 68 -1.74 -5.64 4.84
N GLU A 69 -1.61 -4.54 4.10
CA GLU A 69 -1.83 -4.50 2.66
C GLU A 69 -0.54 -4.91 1.93
N LEU A 70 -0.55 -6.06 1.25
CA LEU A 70 0.61 -6.60 0.54
C LEU A 70 0.65 -6.21 -0.94
N ALA A 71 -0.37 -5.51 -1.45
CA ALA A 71 -0.48 -5.12 -2.86
C ALA A 71 0.74 -4.34 -3.40
N GLY A 72 1.39 -3.54 -2.55
CA GLY A 72 2.59 -2.76 -2.89
C GLY A 72 3.91 -3.53 -2.81
N VAL A 73 3.92 -4.75 -2.25
CA VAL A 73 5.12 -5.53 -2.00
C VAL A 73 5.48 -6.36 -3.23
N ARG A 74 6.60 -6.06 -3.88
CA ARG A 74 7.08 -6.80 -5.06
C ARG A 74 8.13 -7.88 -4.72
N ASP A 75 8.88 -7.64 -3.65
CA ASP A 75 9.89 -8.57 -3.16
C ASP A 75 9.33 -9.32 -1.94
N GLY A 76 9.15 -10.62 -2.05
CA GLY A 76 8.65 -11.45 -0.95
C GLY A 76 9.49 -11.35 0.32
N ALA A 77 10.79 -11.06 0.22
CA ALA A 77 11.66 -10.87 1.37
C ALA A 77 11.24 -9.69 2.26
N ALA A 78 10.48 -8.72 1.73
CA ALA A 78 9.98 -7.58 2.48
C ALA A 78 8.67 -7.85 3.25
N VAL A 79 8.00 -8.97 3.04
CA VAL A 79 6.72 -9.29 3.69
C VAL A 79 6.80 -9.24 5.23
N PRO A 80 7.82 -9.86 5.90
CA PRO A 80 7.94 -9.77 7.35
C PRO A 80 8.12 -8.33 7.84
N ASP A 81 8.88 -7.50 7.12
CA ASP A 81 9.12 -6.10 7.47
C ASP A 81 7.84 -5.26 7.38
N VAL A 82 7.01 -5.49 6.37
CA VAL A 82 5.72 -4.79 6.21
C VAL A 82 4.76 -5.16 7.34
N ILE A 83 4.72 -6.43 7.75
CA ILE A 83 3.92 -6.86 8.91
C ILE A 83 4.46 -6.22 10.19
N ALA A 84 5.77 -6.20 10.38
CA ALA A 84 6.41 -5.58 11.53
C ALA A 84 6.13 -4.07 11.60
N ALA A 85 6.23 -3.37 10.49
CA ALA A 85 5.89 -1.95 10.37
C ALA A 85 4.41 -1.69 10.74
N THR A 86 3.50 -2.53 10.23
CA THR A 86 2.07 -2.45 10.56
C THR A 86 1.80 -2.60 12.05
N LEU A 87 2.52 -3.50 12.73
CA LEU A 87 2.35 -3.79 14.15
C LEU A 87 3.24 -2.93 15.07
N GLY A 88 4.09 -2.06 14.52
CA GLY A 88 5.04 -1.26 15.29
C GLY A 88 6.17 -2.08 15.94
N VAL A 89 6.54 -3.22 15.32
CA VAL A 89 7.59 -4.11 15.82
C VAL A 89 8.94 -3.75 15.21
N GLN A 90 9.93 -3.57 16.04
CA GLN A 90 11.31 -3.24 15.63
C GLN A 90 12.22 -4.48 15.71
N GLN A 91 13.17 -4.55 14.77
CA GLN A 91 14.21 -5.57 14.78
C GLN A 91 15.18 -5.36 15.96
N ARG A 92 15.71 -6.44 16.53
CA ARG A 92 16.75 -6.41 17.57
C ARG A 92 17.94 -7.27 17.16
N GLN A 93 19.10 -6.98 17.78
CA GLN A 93 20.34 -7.71 17.57
C GLN A 93 20.17 -9.22 17.75
N GLY A 94 20.70 -10.00 16.81
CA GLY A 94 20.77 -11.46 16.90
C GLY A 94 19.47 -12.21 16.61
N SER A 95 18.40 -11.52 16.15
CA SER A 95 17.13 -12.15 15.76
C SER A 95 16.64 -11.68 14.39
N THR A 96 15.98 -12.54 13.64
CA THR A 96 15.31 -12.13 12.42
C THR A 96 14.07 -11.32 12.75
N ILE A 97 13.57 -10.54 11.77
CA ILE A 97 12.31 -9.80 11.97
C ILE A 97 11.13 -10.75 12.21
N THR A 98 11.15 -11.94 11.61
CA THR A 98 10.14 -12.99 11.84
C THR A 98 10.19 -13.49 13.30
N ASP A 99 11.38 -13.72 13.85
CA ASP A 99 11.52 -14.13 15.28
C ASP A 99 10.98 -13.05 16.21
N ARG A 100 11.24 -11.78 15.88
CA ARG A 100 10.72 -10.64 16.65
C ARG A 100 9.20 -10.52 16.57
N LEU A 101 8.62 -10.79 15.41
CA LEU A 101 7.16 -10.85 15.25
C LEU A 101 6.57 -11.97 16.12
N VAL A 102 7.18 -13.16 16.13
CA VAL A 102 6.75 -14.28 16.98
C VAL A 102 6.85 -13.89 18.46
N GLU A 103 7.97 -13.32 18.90
CA GLU A 103 8.15 -12.87 20.30
C GLU A 103 7.11 -11.83 20.71
N TYR A 104 6.85 -10.83 19.84
CA TYR A 104 5.88 -9.78 20.10
C TYR A 104 4.45 -10.30 20.18
N LEU A 105 4.09 -11.24 19.30
CA LEU A 105 2.74 -11.78 19.16
C LEU A 105 2.45 -12.96 20.08
N TRP A 106 3.46 -13.55 20.71
CA TRP A 106 3.33 -14.80 21.50
C TRP A 106 2.25 -14.72 22.60
N ALA A 107 2.15 -13.59 23.29
CA ALA A 107 1.20 -13.39 24.40
C ALA A 107 -0.06 -12.59 23.97
N LYS A 108 -0.25 -12.34 22.66
CA LYS A 108 -1.35 -11.52 22.15
C LYS A 108 -2.47 -12.36 21.56
N ASP A 109 -3.70 -11.89 21.79
CA ASP A 109 -4.90 -12.38 21.10
C ASP A 109 -5.32 -11.34 20.06
N LEU A 110 -4.94 -11.59 18.79
CA LEU A 110 -4.95 -10.60 17.71
C LEU A 110 -5.41 -11.24 16.40
N LEU A 111 -6.22 -10.49 15.63
CA LEU A 111 -6.57 -10.83 14.27
C LEU A 111 -5.67 -10.06 13.30
N LEU A 112 -4.86 -10.78 12.51
CA LEU A 112 -4.04 -10.23 11.45
C LEU A 112 -4.68 -10.47 10.09
N VAL A 113 -5.05 -9.41 9.39
CA VAL A 113 -5.54 -9.48 8.01
C VAL A 113 -4.35 -9.28 7.07
N LEU A 114 -4.08 -10.28 6.21
CA LEU A 114 -3.11 -10.19 5.13
C LEU A 114 -3.86 -10.00 3.81
N ASP A 115 -3.86 -8.78 3.30
CA ASP A 115 -4.62 -8.47 2.08
C ASP A 115 -3.76 -8.56 0.83
N ASN A 116 -4.30 -9.19 -0.21
CA ASN A 116 -3.71 -9.28 -1.55
C ASN A 116 -2.40 -10.10 -1.60
N CYS A 117 -2.43 -11.33 -1.04
CA CYS A 117 -1.26 -12.22 -0.93
C CYS A 117 -0.77 -12.79 -2.27
N GLU A 118 -1.55 -12.71 -3.35
CA GLU A 118 -1.32 -13.44 -4.60
C GLU A 118 0.00 -13.15 -5.31
N HIS A 119 0.62 -11.98 -5.12
CA HIS A 119 1.89 -11.68 -5.79
C HIS A 119 3.13 -12.01 -4.95
N VAL A 120 2.94 -12.28 -3.67
CA VAL A 120 4.02 -12.65 -2.73
C VAL A 120 3.65 -13.91 -1.95
N LEU A 121 2.96 -14.83 -2.63
CA LEU A 121 2.30 -16.00 -2.02
C LEU A 121 3.26 -16.81 -1.16
N ASP A 122 4.40 -17.24 -1.71
CA ASP A 122 5.39 -18.08 -0.99
C ASP A 122 5.88 -17.41 0.29
N ALA A 123 6.13 -16.12 0.25
CA ALA A 123 6.57 -15.35 1.41
C ALA A 123 5.45 -15.17 2.44
N ALA A 124 4.23 -14.87 1.97
CA ALA A 124 3.05 -14.76 2.84
C ALA A 124 2.76 -16.09 3.55
N VAL A 125 2.87 -17.21 2.84
CA VAL A 125 2.76 -18.58 3.39
C VAL A 125 3.81 -18.82 4.46
N SER A 126 5.08 -18.57 4.14
CA SER A 126 6.20 -18.79 5.07
C SER A 126 6.04 -18.02 6.37
N VAL A 127 5.65 -16.74 6.27
CA VAL A 127 5.45 -15.89 7.46
C VAL A 127 4.19 -16.29 8.22
N ALA A 128 3.06 -16.52 7.54
CA ALA A 128 1.82 -16.95 8.19
C ALA A 128 2.00 -18.27 8.96
N ASP A 129 2.67 -19.26 8.37
CA ASP A 129 2.96 -20.54 9.01
C ASP A 129 3.85 -20.35 10.26
N ALA A 130 4.93 -19.57 10.15
CA ALA A 130 5.81 -19.27 11.28
C ALA A 130 5.07 -18.57 12.43
N LEU A 131 4.27 -17.56 12.11
CA LEU A 131 3.51 -16.78 13.11
C LEU A 131 2.44 -17.64 13.78
N VAL A 132 1.67 -18.41 13.01
CA VAL A 132 0.60 -19.26 13.55
C VAL A 132 1.16 -20.38 14.41
N ARG A 133 2.30 -21.00 14.07
CA ARG A 133 2.97 -22.02 14.92
C ARG A 133 3.55 -21.42 16.19
N GLY A 134 4.11 -20.20 16.12
CA GLY A 134 4.78 -19.54 17.24
C GLY A 134 3.84 -18.83 18.21
N CYS A 135 2.64 -18.42 17.80
CA CYS A 135 1.77 -17.52 18.56
C CYS A 135 0.38 -18.13 18.80
N PRO A 136 0.08 -18.69 19.99
CA PRO A 136 -1.18 -19.41 20.23
C PRO A 136 -2.46 -18.58 20.05
N GLY A 137 -2.43 -17.28 20.38
CA GLY A 137 -3.59 -16.38 20.30
C GLY A 137 -3.72 -15.64 18.95
N LEU A 138 -2.82 -15.89 18.00
CA LEU A 138 -2.90 -15.24 16.69
C LEU A 138 -3.88 -15.96 15.77
N THR A 139 -4.76 -15.19 15.12
CA THR A 139 -5.60 -15.64 14.03
C THR A 139 -5.25 -14.83 12.77
N VAL A 140 -5.19 -15.49 11.61
CA VAL A 140 -4.87 -14.88 10.31
C VAL A 140 -6.07 -14.97 9.38
N LEU A 141 -6.49 -13.83 8.82
CA LEU A 141 -7.47 -13.75 7.75
C LEU A 141 -6.76 -13.25 6.48
N ALA A 142 -6.60 -14.11 5.48
CA ALA A 142 -5.92 -13.74 4.25
C ALA A 142 -6.92 -13.48 3.11
N THR A 143 -6.56 -12.60 2.18
CA THR A 143 -7.21 -12.51 0.88
C THR A 143 -6.22 -12.86 -0.22
N SER A 144 -6.65 -13.70 -1.17
CA SER A 144 -5.82 -14.13 -2.28
C SER A 144 -6.66 -14.58 -3.47
N ARG A 145 -6.05 -14.80 -4.63
CA ARG A 145 -6.70 -15.46 -5.79
C ARG A 145 -6.72 -16.98 -5.63
N GLU A 146 -5.82 -17.52 -4.87
CA GLU A 146 -5.63 -18.94 -4.60
C GLU A 146 -5.37 -19.17 -3.11
N PRO A 147 -5.54 -20.41 -2.60
CA PRO A 147 -5.23 -20.73 -1.21
C PRO A 147 -3.77 -20.45 -0.86
N LEU A 148 -3.50 -20.15 0.40
CA LEU A 148 -2.13 -20.03 0.90
C LEU A 148 -1.44 -21.40 0.97
N GLY A 149 -2.18 -22.46 1.35
CA GLY A 149 -1.63 -23.82 1.51
C GLY A 149 -0.99 -24.04 2.88
N VAL A 150 -1.34 -23.25 3.88
CA VAL A 150 -0.86 -23.43 5.27
C VAL A 150 -1.63 -24.55 5.97
N ASP A 151 -0.95 -25.32 6.80
CA ASP A 151 -1.60 -26.39 7.58
C ASP A 151 -2.73 -25.86 8.45
N GLY A 152 -3.92 -26.49 8.36
CA GLY A 152 -5.11 -26.05 9.09
C GLY A 152 -5.82 -24.84 8.48
N GLU A 153 -5.41 -24.41 7.28
CA GLU A 153 -6.10 -23.35 6.54
C GLU A 153 -7.54 -23.73 6.20
N ARG A 154 -8.45 -22.79 6.43
CA ARG A 154 -9.83 -22.88 5.94
C ARG A 154 -10.03 -21.93 4.77
N VAL A 155 -10.25 -22.48 3.59
CA VAL A 155 -10.44 -21.72 2.37
C VAL A 155 -11.92 -21.43 2.16
N LEU A 156 -12.26 -20.15 1.97
CA LEU A 156 -13.61 -19.66 1.69
C LEU A 156 -13.64 -18.97 0.32
N PRO A 157 -14.24 -19.60 -0.70
CA PRO A 157 -14.33 -19.00 -2.02
C PRO A 157 -15.41 -17.92 -2.05
N VAL A 158 -15.02 -16.67 -2.27
CA VAL A 158 -15.91 -15.52 -2.45
C VAL A 158 -16.47 -15.53 -3.88
N GLN A 159 -17.76 -15.77 -4.00
CA GLN A 159 -18.45 -15.79 -5.30
C GLN A 159 -18.89 -14.37 -5.71
N PRO A 160 -19.12 -14.11 -7.01
CA PRO A 160 -19.83 -12.93 -7.45
C PRO A 160 -21.21 -12.79 -6.79
N LEU A 161 -21.75 -11.58 -6.77
CA LEU A 161 -23.10 -11.36 -6.23
C LEU A 161 -24.14 -12.11 -7.06
N PRO A 162 -25.20 -12.66 -6.42
CA PRO A 162 -26.32 -13.25 -7.13
C PRO A 162 -26.91 -12.30 -8.17
N VAL A 163 -27.23 -12.82 -9.35
CA VAL A 163 -27.84 -12.05 -10.44
C VAL A 163 -29.30 -12.44 -10.67
N PRO A 164 -30.13 -11.54 -11.24
CA PRO A 164 -31.53 -11.87 -11.55
C PRO A 164 -31.63 -13.04 -12.54
N PRO A 165 -32.64 -13.93 -12.41
CA PRO A 165 -32.86 -15.01 -13.36
C PRO A 165 -33.14 -14.51 -14.78
N ALA A 166 -32.96 -15.37 -15.79
CA ALA A 166 -33.17 -14.99 -17.19
C ALA A 166 -34.65 -14.63 -17.48
N SER A 167 -35.59 -15.30 -16.84
CA SER A 167 -37.02 -14.95 -16.84
C SER A 167 -37.26 -13.87 -15.78
N ILE A 168 -37.28 -12.60 -16.20
CA ILE A 168 -37.44 -11.46 -15.28
C ILE A 168 -38.87 -11.46 -14.74
N PRO A 169 -39.07 -11.54 -13.43
CA PRO A 169 -40.38 -11.21 -12.83
C PRO A 169 -40.68 -9.73 -13.18
N ARG A 170 -41.93 -9.43 -13.53
CA ARG A 170 -42.35 -8.02 -13.71
C ARG A 170 -42.42 -7.26 -12.37
N ASP A 171 -42.14 -7.93 -11.29
CA ASP A 171 -42.11 -7.37 -9.94
C ASP A 171 -40.77 -6.63 -9.70
N VAL A 172 -40.83 -5.32 -9.78
CA VAL A 172 -39.67 -4.41 -9.53
C VAL A 172 -39.10 -4.61 -8.14
N VAL A 173 -39.93 -4.90 -7.12
CA VAL A 173 -39.51 -5.07 -5.73
C VAL A 173 -38.68 -6.35 -5.58
N ALA A 174 -39.11 -7.44 -6.19
CA ALA A 174 -38.39 -8.71 -6.16
C ALA A 174 -37.04 -8.61 -6.87
N VAL A 175 -36.95 -7.86 -7.99
CA VAL A 175 -35.70 -7.64 -8.70
C VAL A 175 -34.76 -6.70 -7.93
N ALA A 176 -35.30 -5.65 -7.29
CA ALA A 176 -34.53 -4.73 -6.44
C ALA A 176 -33.82 -5.43 -5.27
N ALA A 177 -34.43 -6.49 -4.72
CA ALA A 177 -33.87 -7.28 -3.62
C ALA A 177 -32.68 -8.17 -4.03
N VAL A 178 -32.42 -8.35 -5.33
CA VAL A 178 -31.28 -9.15 -5.80
C VAL A 178 -29.97 -8.38 -5.53
N PRO A 179 -28.98 -8.96 -4.84
CA PRO A 179 -27.77 -8.25 -4.38
C PRO A 179 -27.03 -7.47 -5.47
N SER A 180 -26.88 -8.02 -6.67
CA SER A 180 -26.23 -7.31 -7.79
C SER A 180 -27.03 -6.08 -8.25
N VAL A 181 -28.37 -6.17 -8.22
CA VAL A 181 -29.26 -5.05 -8.57
C VAL A 181 -29.24 -3.99 -7.47
N ALA A 182 -29.32 -4.42 -6.21
CA ALA A 182 -29.25 -3.54 -5.05
C ALA A 182 -27.94 -2.72 -5.07
N LEU A 183 -26.80 -3.37 -5.29
CA LEU A 183 -25.50 -2.69 -5.43
C LEU A 183 -25.51 -1.70 -6.62
N PHE A 184 -25.99 -2.14 -7.79
CA PHE A 184 -26.06 -1.27 -8.97
C PHE A 184 -26.91 -0.03 -8.69
N CYS A 185 -28.12 -0.20 -8.12
CA CYS A 185 -29.03 0.90 -7.81
C CYS A 185 -28.41 1.86 -6.78
N GLN A 186 -27.84 1.35 -5.68
CA GLN A 186 -27.16 2.18 -4.68
C GLN A 186 -26.05 3.05 -5.29
N ARG A 187 -25.23 2.49 -6.18
CA ARG A 187 -24.17 3.23 -6.88
C ARG A 187 -24.71 4.19 -7.93
N ALA A 188 -25.76 3.80 -8.62
CA ALA A 188 -26.44 4.65 -9.60
C ALA A 188 -27.10 5.88 -8.94
N GLU A 189 -27.76 5.70 -7.81
CA GLU A 189 -28.33 6.79 -6.99
C GLU A 189 -27.25 7.73 -6.46
N SER A 190 -26.11 7.18 -5.99
CA SER A 190 -24.95 7.99 -5.57
C SER A 190 -24.38 8.79 -6.73
N ALA A 191 -24.36 8.22 -7.94
CA ALA A 191 -23.87 8.89 -9.15
C ALA A 191 -24.87 9.91 -9.70
N SER A 192 -26.16 9.64 -9.64
CA SER A 192 -27.23 10.50 -10.13
C SER A 192 -28.41 10.48 -9.16
N PRO A 193 -28.63 11.55 -8.36
CA PRO A 193 -29.71 11.61 -7.38
C PRO A 193 -31.13 11.46 -7.97
N THR A 194 -31.27 11.66 -9.28
CA THR A 194 -32.56 11.49 -10.00
C THR A 194 -32.79 10.06 -10.48
N PHE A 195 -31.80 9.18 -10.32
CA PHE A 195 -31.93 7.79 -10.72
C PHE A 195 -32.87 7.05 -9.76
N THR A 196 -33.82 6.31 -10.32
CA THR A 196 -34.70 5.40 -9.58
C THR A 196 -34.92 4.13 -10.38
N LEU A 197 -35.04 2.99 -9.71
CA LEU A 197 -35.44 1.74 -10.33
C LEU A 197 -36.94 1.78 -10.61
N THR A 198 -37.33 1.59 -11.87
CA THR A 198 -38.72 1.66 -12.33
C THR A 198 -39.08 0.44 -13.20
N GLY A 199 -40.35 0.25 -13.49
CA GLY A 199 -40.81 -0.78 -14.44
C GLY A 199 -40.21 -0.66 -15.84
N ASP A 200 -39.85 0.57 -16.24
CA ASP A 200 -39.29 0.84 -17.58
C ASP A 200 -37.81 0.46 -17.70
N ASN A 201 -37.03 0.56 -16.60
CA ASN A 201 -35.58 0.32 -16.64
C ASN A 201 -35.15 -1.00 -15.96
N VAL A 202 -36.04 -1.65 -15.18
CA VAL A 202 -35.72 -2.87 -14.42
C VAL A 202 -35.19 -4.00 -15.30
N ALA A 203 -35.73 -4.18 -16.51
CA ALA A 203 -35.28 -5.21 -17.44
C ALA A 203 -33.86 -4.97 -17.93
N ALA A 204 -33.53 -3.72 -18.27
CA ALA A 204 -32.19 -3.33 -18.68
C ALA A 204 -31.17 -3.48 -17.55
N ILE A 205 -31.52 -3.08 -16.34
CA ILE A 205 -30.64 -3.21 -15.16
C ILE A 205 -30.40 -4.68 -14.82
N ALA A 206 -31.43 -5.52 -14.84
CA ALA A 206 -31.27 -6.95 -14.67
C ALA A 206 -30.36 -7.57 -15.72
N GLU A 207 -30.47 -7.13 -16.97
CA GLU A 207 -29.59 -7.57 -18.06
C GLU A 207 -28.13 -7.10 -17.86
N ILE A 208 -27.90 -5.87 -17.41
CA ILE A 208 -26.59 -5.35 -17.04
C ILE A 208 -25.97 -6.26 -15.96
N CYS A 209 -26.69 -6.54 -14.87
CA CYS A 209 -26.21 -7.37 -13.76
C CYS A 209 -25.81 -8.77 -14.24
N ARG A 210 -26.62 -9.42 -15.09
CA ARG A 210 -26.29 -10.73 -15.67
C ARG A 210 -25.06 -10.70 -16.55
N ARG A 211 -24.93 -9.70 -17.44
CA ARG A 211 -23.79 -9.55 -18.35
C ARG A 211 -22.48 -9.26 -17.64
N LEU A 212 -22.57 -8.65 -16.47
CA LEU A 212 -21.43 -8.37 -15.61
C LEU A 212 -21.17 -9.48 -14.59
N ASP A 213 -21.86 -10.63 -14.73
CA ASP A 213 -21.71 -11.82 -13.88
C ASP A 213 -21.83 -11.52 -12.38
N GLY A 214 -22.52 -10.42 -11.99
CA GLY A 214 -22.63 -10.00 -10.60
C GLY A 214 -21.31 -9.54 -9.97
N LEU A 215 -20.29 -9.18 -10.76
CA LEU A 215 -19.00 -8.71 -10.27
C LEU A 215 -19.12 -7.29 -9.70
N PRO A 216 -18.90 -7.08 -8.37
CA PRO A 216 -19.10 -5.78 -7.73
C PRO A 216 -18.41 -4.63 -8.43
N LEU A 217 -17.11 -4.74 -8.71
CA LEU A 217 -16.35 -3.69 -9.39
C LEU A 217 -16.93 -3.36 -10.78
N ALA A 218 -17.34 -4.37 -11.54
CA ALA A 218 -17.93 -4.16 -12.86
C ALA A 218 -19.30 -3.47 -12.77
N LEU A 219 -20.10 -3.83 -11.76
CA LEU A 219 -21.39 -3.19 -11.48
C LEU A 219 -21.22 -1.73 -11.07
N GLU A 220 -20.27 -1.42 -10.18
CA GLU A 220 -19.96 -0.05 -9.76
C GLU A 220 -19.52 0.82 -10.94
N LEU A 221 -18.60 0.33 -11.78
CA LEU A 221 -18.15 1.04 -12.98
C LEU A 221 -19.29 1.28 -13.99
N ALA A 222 -20.20 0.31 -14.16
CA ALA A 222 -21.36 0.46 -15.04
C ALA A 222 -22.40 1.43 -14.46
N ALA A 223 -22.66 1.37 -13.15
CA ALA A 223 -23.63 2.22 -12.47
C ALA A 223 -23.29 3.71 -12.57
N THR A 224 -22.00 4.10 -12.54
CA THR A 224 -21.60 5.51 -12.69
C THR A 224 -21.99 6.10 -14.05
N ARG A 225 -22.25 5.25 -15.06
CA ARG A 225 -22.62 5.68 -16.41
C ARG A 225 -24.06 6.18 -16.54
N VAL A 226 -24.91 5.96 -15.53
CA VAL A 226 -26.30 6.47 -15.52
C VAL A 226 -26.36 8.00 -15.53
N ARG A 227 -25.27 8.70 -15.22
CA ARG A 227 -25.14 10.15 -15.39
C ARG A 227 -25.28 10.63 -16.84
N SER A 228 -24.85 9.80 -17.79
CA SER A 228 -24.74 10.18 -19.20
C SER A 228 -25.45 9.24 -20.17
N LEU A 229 -25.90 8.08 -19.72
CA LEU A 229 -26.53 7.05 -20.53
C LEU A 229 -27.73 6.47 -19.80
N SER A 230 -28.79 6.11 -20.56
CA SER A 230 -29.90 5.33 -20.04
C SER A 230 -29.45 3.88 -19.72
N ALA A 231 -30.16 3.21 -18.83
CA ALA A 231 -29.89 1.79 -18.52
C ALA A 231 -29.94 0.90 -19.78
N GLN A 232 -30.85 1.18 -20.71
CA GLN A 232 -30.94 0.44 -21.98
C GLN A 232 -29.70 0.66 -22.86
N GLU A 233 -29.22 1.89 -22.98
CA GLU A 233 -27.98 2.16 -23.75
C GLU A 233 -26.75 1.48 -23.14
N ILE A 234 -26.67 1.42 -21.79
CA ILE A 234 -25.60 0.70 -21.08
C ILE A 234 -25.69 -0.79 -21.43
N ALA A 235 -26.86 -1.41 -21.31
CA ALA A 235 -27.09 -2.80 -21.64
C ALA A 235 -26.72 -3.14 -23.09
N ASP A 236 -27.14 -2.29 -24.07
CA ASP A 236 -26.85 -2.49 -25.48
C ASP A 236 -25.36 -2.37 -25.82
N ARG A 237 -24.67 -1.45 -25.18
CA ARG A 237 -23.21 -1.29 -25.36
C ARG A 237 -22.42 -2.46 -24.78
N LEU A 238 -22.82 -2.96 -23.61
CA LEU A 238 -22.25 -4.18 -23.03
C LEU A 238 -22.50 -5.39 -23.94
N ALA A 239 -23.70 -5.51 -24.53
CA ALA A 239 -24.03 -6.59 -25.47
C ALA A 239 -23.07 -6.65 -26.65
N ARG A 240 -22.87 -5.54 -27.32
CA ARG A 240 -22.01 -5.44 -28.52
C ARG A 240 -20.57 -5.82 -28.22
N ARG A 241 -20.03 -5.42 -27.06
CA ARG A 241 -18.63 -5.70 -26.69
C ARG A 241 -18.39 -7.14 -26.28
N LEU A 242 -19.27 -7.73 -25.49
CA LEU A 242 -19.15 -9.09 -25.02
C LEU A 242 -19.34 -10.13 -26.14
N GLN A 243 -20.06 -9.79 -27.22
CA GLN A 243 -20.19 -10.67 -28.40
C GLN A 243 -18.85 -10.96 -29.10
N PHE A 244 -17.92 -9.99 -29.14
CA PHE A 244 -16.60 -10.18 -29.75
C PHE A 244 -15.68 -11.10 -28.94
N LEU A 245 -15.99 -11.36 -27.66
CA LEU A 245 -15.16 -12.13 -26.73
C LEU A 245 -15.61 -13.60 -26.58
N ARG A 246 -16.81 -13.96 -27.05
CA ARG A 246 -17.38 -15.30 -26.87
C ARG A 246 -16.75 -16.41 -27.72
N SER A 247 -15.77 -16.13 -28.56
CA SER A 247 -15.19 -17.09 -29.50
C SER A 247 -14.06 -17.99 -28.94
N ALA A 248 -13.76 -17.99 -27.64
CA ALA A 248 -12.71 -18.83 -27.06
C ALA A 248 -13.10 -19.44 -25.69
N ARG A 249 -12.96 -20.75 -25.61
CA ARG A 249 -13.28 -21.66 -24.49
C ARG A 249 -12.56 -21.33 -23.17
N ARG A 250 -13.32 -21.29 -22.06
CA ARG A 250 -13.08 -21.65 -20.65
C ARG A 250 -13.73 -20.68 -19.67
N ILE A 251 -14.62 -21.14 -18.79
CA ILE A 251 -15.49 -20.35 -17.89
C ILE A 251 -14.71 -19.43 -16.92
N ARG A 252 -13.52 -19.83 -16.48
CA ARG A 252 -12.69 -19.02 -15.57
C ARG A 252 -12.04 -17.82 -16.28
N GLU A 253 -11.70 -17.98 -17.55
CA GLU A 253 -11.16 -16.93 -18.41
C GLU A 253 -12.26 -15.94 -18.87
N GLU A 254 -13.52 -16.37 -18.99
CA GLU A 254 -14.63 -15.49 -19.41
C GLU A 254 -14.90 -14.37 -18.39
N ARG A 255 -14.89 -14.67 -17.08
CA ARG A 255 -15.13 -13.65 -16.03
C ARG A 255 -14.02 -12.62 -15.93
N HIS A 256 -12.75 -13.03 -16.09
CA HIS A 256 -11.63 -12.09 -16.20
C HIS A 256 -11.77 -11.19 -17.43
N ARG A 257 -12.23 -11.75 -18.55
CA ARG A 257 -12.51 -10.99 -19.78
C ARG A 257 -13.68 -10.02 -19.61
N THR A 258 -14.71 -10.38 -18.85
CA THR A 258 -15.85 -9.50 -18.55
C THR A 258 -15.36 -8.27 -17.79
N LEU A 259 -14.60 -8.44 -16.72
CA LEU A 259 -14.04 -7.32 -15.94
C LEU A 259 -13.09 -6.46 -16.78
N ALA A 260 -12.15 -7.07 -17.50
CA ALA A 260 -11.24 -6.37 -18.39
C ALA A 260 -11.99 -5.55 -19.47
N SER A 261 -13.09 -6.12 -20.01
CA SER A 261 -13.93 -5.43 -21.00
C SER A 261 -14.65 -4.21 -20.44
N VAL A 262 -15.11 -4.29 -19.19
CA VAL A 262 -15.79 -3.18 -18.51
C VAL A 262 -14.78 -2.09 -18.14
N VAL A 263 -13.60 -2.47 -17.67
CA VAL A 263 -12.52 -1.52 -17.40
C VAL A 263 -12.09 -0.83 -18.69
N ASP A 264 -11.85 -1.58 -19.78
CA ASP A 264 -11.52 -1.03 -21.10
C ASP A 264 -12.63 -0.10 -21.64
N TRP A 265 -13.90 -0.48 -21.44
CA TRP A 265 -15.00 0.41 -21.81
C TRP A 265 -15.00 1.71 -20.98
N SER A 266 -14.84 1.61 -19.67
CA SER A 266 -14.77 2.77 -18.79
C SER A 266 -13.61 3.67 -19.16
N TYR A 267 -12.43 3.09 -19.43
CA TYR A 267 -11.24 3.79 -19.85
C TYR A 267 -11.43 4.54 -21.20
N ARG A 268 -12.07 3.91 -22.20
CA ARG A 268 -12.32 4.57 -23.51
C ARG A 268 -13.33 5.73 -23.45
N LEU A 269 -14.13 5.80 -22.38
CA LEU A 269 -15.03 6.93 -22.15
C LEU A 269 -14.37 8.11 -21.42
N LEU A 270 -13.12 7.95 -21.02
CA LEU A 270 -12.32 9.02 -20.47
C LEU A 270 -11.88 9.98 -21.57
N THR A 271 -11.76 11.27 -21.26
CA THR A 271 -11.07 12.23 -22.11
C THR A 271 -9.60 11.85 -22.29
N GLN A 272 -8.91 12.42 -23.26
CA GLN A 272 -7.48 12.13 -23.45
C GLN A 272 -6.64 12.52 -22.23
N LEU A 273 -6.98 13.61 -21.55
CA LEU A 273 -6.31 14.05 -20.35
C LEU A 273 -6.57 13.09 -19.19
N GLU A 274 -7.81 12.70 -18.94
CA GLU A 274 -8.16 11.71 -17.91
C GLU A 274 -7.48 10.36 -18.18
N GLN A 275 -7.39 9.90 -19.43
CA GLN A 275 -6.65 8.69 -19.78
C GLN A 275 -5.17 8.80 -19.42
N ARG A 276 -4.55 9.95 -19.70
CA ARG A 276 -3.15 10.22 -19.37
C ARG A 276 -2.94 10.24 -17.86
N VAL A 277 -3.78 10.95 -17.10
CA VAL A 277 -3.73 10.99 -15.63
C VAL A 277 -3.93 9.59 -15.05
N PHE A 278 -4.93 8.84 -15.52
CA PHE A 278 -5.20 7.47 -15.08
C PHE A 278 -3.99 6.54 -15.30
N GLN A 279 -3.39 6.58 -16.48
CA GLN A 279 -2.20 5.78 -16.80
C GLN A 279 -1.02 6.18 -15.92
N ARG A 280 -0.74 7.47 -15.80
CA ARG A 280 0.37 7.99 -15.00
C ARG A 280 0.19 7.71 -13.50
N CYS A 281 -1.03 7.84 -12.99
CA CYS A 281 -1.33 7.49 -11.60
C CYS A 281 -1.25 5.98 -11.31
N SER A 282 -1.23 5.11 -12.32
CA SER A 282 -1.08 3.66 -12.11
C SER A 282 0.30 3.24 -11.60
N VAL A 283 1.31 4.11 -11.62
CA VAL A 283 2.64 3.82 -11.08
C VAL A 283 2.70 3.87 -9.56
N PHE A 284 1.76 4.59 -8.93
CA PHE A 284 1.68 4.66 -7.48
C PHE A 284 1.25 3.32 -6.87
N LEU A 285 1.83 3.00 -5.73
CA LEU A 285 1.53 1.80 -4.94
C LEU A 285 0.61 2.12 -3.76
N GLY A 286 0.76 3.30 -3.19
CA GLY A 286 0.02 3.83 -2.05
C GLY A 286 -1.03 4.87 -2.42
N ALA A 287 -1.26 5.80 -1.48
CA ALA A 287 -2.22 6.88 -1.61
C ALA A 287 -1.62 8.10 -2.31
N ILE A 288 -2.25 8.56 -3.37
CA ILE A 288 -1.82 9.65 -4.24
C ILE A 288 -2.34 10.98 -3.67
N CYS A 289 -1.50 11.99 -3.50
CA CYS A 289 -1.97 13.36 -3.32
C CYS A 289 -2.03 14.10 -4.68
N LEU A 290 -2.66 15.25 -4.71
CA LEU A 290 -2.81 16.01 -5.94
C LEU A 290 -1.45 16.45 -6.51
N ASP A 291 -0.56 16.97 -5.65
CA ASP A 291 0.79 17.39 -6.05
C ASP A 291 1.58 16.26 -6.72
N ALA A 292 1.49 15.04 -6.16
CA ALA A 292 2.10 13.85 -6.73
C ALA A 292 1.50 13.49 -8.11
N ALA A 293 0.17 13.59 -8.25
CA ALA A 293 -0.50 13.36 -9.54
C ALA A 293 -0.06 14.38 -10.59
N VAL A 294 0.07 15.66 -10.21
CA VAL A 294 0.58 16.75 -11.07
C VAL A 294 2.03 16.47 -11.48
N ALA A 295 2.90 16.19 -10.52
CA ALA A 295 4.32 15.93 -10.76
C ALA A 295 4.55 14.75 -11.72
N VAL A 296 3.80 13.64 -11.53
CA VAL A 296 3.97 12.44 -12.36
C VAL A 296 3.30 12.57 -13.73
N THR A 297 2.19 13.29 -13.83
CA THR A 297 1.49 13.48 -15.10
C THR A 297 2.14 14.56 -15.95
N GLY A 298 2.57 15.65 -15.33
CA GLY A 298 2.99 16.90 -15.98
C GLY A 298 1.80 17.64 -16.64
N GLY A 299 1.90 18.95 -16.71
CA GLY A 299 0.87 19.84 -17.24
C GLY A 299 0.41 20.87 -16.22
N GLU A 300 -0.65 21.60 -16.54
CA GLU A 300 -1.22 22.62 -15.67
C GLU A 300 -1.94 21.98 -14.48
N GLU A 301 -1.70 22.48 -13.28
CA GLU A 301 -2.25 21.95 -12.02
C GLU A 301 -3.78 21.88 -12.03
N LEU A 302 -4.43 22.95 -12.51
CA LEU A 302 -5.89 23.02 -12.56
C LEU A 302 -6.48 21.94 -13.48
N GLU A 303 -5.88 21.72 -14.66
CA GLU A 303 -6.33 20.70 -15.60
C GLU A 303 -6.19 19.28 -15.01
N ILE A 304 -5.09 19.00 -14.33
CA ILE A 304 -4.87 17.71 -13.67
C ILE A 304 -5.86 17.52 -12.51
N THR A 305 -6.12 18.58 -11.73
CA THR A 305 -7.13 18.58 -10.66
C THR A 305 -8.50 18.20 -11.19
N ASP A 306 -8.95 18.83 -12.28
CA ASP A 306 -10.22 18.53 -12.91
C ASP A 306 -10.27 17.09 -13.47
N ALA A 307 -9.16 16.62 -14.04
CA ALA A 307 -9.06 15.24 -14.53
C ALA A 307 -9.11 14.21 -13.39
N VAL A 308 -8.44 14.46 -12.25
CA VAL A 308 -8.51 13.62 -11.04
C VAL A 308 -9.94 13.59 -10.51
N ALA A 309 -10.61 14.74 -10.40
CA ALA A 309 -12.02 14.82 -10.00
C ALA A 309 -12.92 14.02 -10.96
N GLY A 310 -12.71 14.14 -12.27
CA GLY A 310 -13.42 13.36 -13.29
C GLY A 310 -13.18 11.85 -13.18
N LEU A 311 -11.96 11.42 -12.81
CA LEU A 311 -11.65 10.02 -12.55
C LEU A 311 -12.35 9.49 -11.28
N VAL A 312 -12.44 10.29 -10.24
CA VAL A 312 -13.20 9.95 -9.02
C VAL A 312 -14.68 9.80 -9.34
N GLU A 313 -15.27 10.75 -10.07
CA GLU A 313 -16.68 10.69 -10.49
C GLU A 313 -17.00 9.45 -11.32
N LYS A 314 -16.01 8.94 -12.08
CA LYS A 314 -16.15 7.75 -12.93
C LYS A 314 -15.72 6.46 -12.23
N SER A 315 -15.48 6.50 -10.92
CA SER A 315 -15.00 5.36 -10.09
C SER A 315 -13.70 4.71 -10.60
N MET A 316 -12.85 5.50 -11.28
CA MET A 316 -11.52 5.07 -11.71
C MET A 316 -10.46 5.39 -10.64
N LEU A 317 -10.76 6.30 -9.72
CA LEU A 317 -10.04 6.60 -8.49
C LEU A 317 -11.03 6.65 -7.31
N VAL A 318 -10.55 6.37 -6.12
CA VAL A 318 -11.31 6.51 -4.86
C VAL A 318 -10.73 7.66 -4.08
N ALA A 319 -11.56 8.66 -3.72
CA ALA A 319 -11.14 9.80 -2.91
C ALA A 319 -11.32 9.51 -1.42
N HIS A 320 -10.37 10.01 -0.60
CA HIS A 320 -10.39 9.94 0.87
C HIS A 320 -10.41 11.37 1.45
N PRO A 321 -11.58 12.04 1.47
CA PRO A 321 -11.67 13.46 1.84
C PRO A 321 -11.42 13.74 3.33
N GLY A 322 -11.33 12.71 4.17
CA GLY A 322 -11.01 12.85 5.60
C GLY A 322 -9.51 13.03 5.91
N THR A 323 -8.65 13.07 4.90
CA THR A 323 -7.21 13.30 5.04
C THR A 323 -6.84 14.72 4.60
N THR A 324 -5.78 15.27 5.19
CA THR A 324 -5.21 16.57 4.79
C THR A 324 -3.74 16.36 4.43
N PRO A 325 -3.33 16.53 3.16
CA PRO A 325 -4.16 16.77 1.98
C PRO A 325 -5.08 15.60 1.62
N THR A 326 -6.13 15.86 0.83
CA THR A 326 -7.00 14.81 0.27
C THR A 326 -6.17 13.77 -0.48
N ARG A 327 -6.42 12.50 -0.20
CA ARG A 327 -5.72 11.37 -0.82
C ARG A 327 -6.65 10.63 -1.79
N PHE A 328 -6.04 10.03 -2.80
CA PHE A 328 -6.72 9.22 -3.80
C PHE A 328 -6.07 7.84 -3.86
N THR A 329 -6.84 6.79 -4.08
CA THR A 329 -6.31 5.44 -4.29
C THR A 329 -6.87 4.84 -5.58
N MET A 330 -6.09 4.00 -6.21
CA MET A 330 -6.50 3.23 -7.40
C MET A 330 -6.62 1.76 -7.03
N LEU A 331 -7.78 1.18 -7.33
CA LEU A 331 -7.99 -0.26 -7.12
C LEU A 331 -6.97 -1.07 -7.93
N GLU A 332 -6.48 -2.18 -7.35
CA GLU A 332 -5.43 -3.02 -7.95
C GLU A 332 -5.72 -3.42 -9.41
N THR A 333 -6.95 -3.85 -9.68
CA THR A 333 -7.36 -4.23 -11.04
C THR A 333 -7.29 -3.06 -12.03
N LEU A 334 -7.64 -1.84 -11.59
CA LEU A 334 -7.54 -0.62 -12.41
C LEU A 334 -6.09 -0.19 -12.59
N ARG A 335 -5.27 -0.34 -11.54
CA ARG A 335 -3.83 -0.05 -11.56
C ARG A 335 -3.10 -0.98 -12.55
N ALA A 336 -3.36 -2.27 -12.49
CA ALA A 336 -2.79 -3.24 -13.44
C ALA A 336 -3.16 -2.90 -14.89
N TYR A 337 -4.43 -2.55 -15.15
CA TYR A 337 -4.87 -2.12 -16.47
C TYR A 337 -4.20 -0.81 -16.92
N GLY A 338 -4.08 0.17 -16.01
CA GLY A 338 -3.40 1.45 -16.29
C GLY A 338 -1.93 1.24 -16.67
N ARG A 339 -1.21 0.38 -15.95
CA ARG A 339 0.18 0.01 -16.25
C ARG A 339 0.32 -0.67 -17.61
N GLU A 340 -0.58 -1.61 -17.94
CA GLU A 340 -0.59 -2.25 -19.26
C GLU A 340 -0.73 -1.21 -20.38
N ARG A 341 -1.66 -0.26 -20.23
CA ARG A 341 -1.85 0.84 -21.21
C ARG A 341 -0.63 1.78 -21.29
N LEU A 342 0.02 2.03 -20.16
CA LEU A 342 1.24 2.84 -20.07
C LEU A 342 2.42 2.16 -20.79
N ALA A 343 2.57 0.85 -20.58
CA ALA A 343 3.59 0.03 -21.26
C ALA A 343 3.38 -0.04 -22.77
N GLU A 344 2.12 -0.22 -23.23
CA GLU A 344 1.78 -0.19 -24.67
C GLU A 344 2.15 1.10 -25.37
N ARG A 345 2.17 2.22 -24.63
CA ARG A 345 2.60 3.53 -25.14
C ARG A 345 4.11 3.74 -25.05
N GLY A 346 4.84 2.85 -24.40
CA GLY A 346 6.28 3.00 -24.14
C GLY A 346 6.61 4.11 -23.14
N GLU A 347 5.63 4.54 -22.33
CA GLU A 347 5.78 5.65 -21.39
C GLU A 347 6.07 5.21 -19.93
N GLU A 348 6.13 3.89 -19.67
CA GLU A 348 6.28 3.35 -18.31
C GLU A 348 7.56 3.85 -17.61
N ILE A 349 8.70 3.82 -18.31
CA ILE A 349 9.99 4.29 -17.75
C ILE A 349 9.90 5.77 -17.38
N ALA A 350 9.30 6.59 -18.24
CA ALA A 350 9.17 8.03 -17.98
C ALA A 350 8.26 8.34 -16.79
N ALA A 351 7.17 7.58 -16.65
CA ALA A 351 6.25 7.72 -15.52
C ALA A 351 6.88 7.26 -14.20
N CYS A 352 7.57 6.12 -14.21
CA CYS A 352 8.28 5.63 -13.03
C CYS A 352 9.44 6.57 -12.63
N ARG A 353 10.14 7.18 -13.60
CA ARG A 353 11.16 8.20 -13.32
C ARG A 353 10.53 9.41 -12.62
N ALA A 354 9.44 9.96 -13.14
CA ALA A 354 8.76 11.10 -12.54
C ALA A 354 8.26 10.77 -11.12
N HIS A 355 7.73 9.56 -10.90
CA HIS A 355 7.33 9.06 -9.60
C HIS A 355 8.52 8.97 -8.63
N ALA A 356 9.64 8.40 -9.07
CA ALA A 356 10.85 8.29 -8.25
C ALA A 356 11.43 9.68 -7.92
N THR A 357 11.48 10.59 -8.89
CA THR A 357 11.97 11.96 -8.70
C THR A 357 11.10 12.70 -7.67
N TYR A 358 9.77 12.64 -7.79
CA TYR A 358 8.86 13.26 -6.82
C TYR A 358 9.11 12.75 -5.39
N HIS A 359 9.30 11.44 -5.21
CA HIS A 359 9.50 10.87 -3.87
C HIS A 359 10.91 11.14 -3.32
N VAL A 360 11.92 11.31 -4.18
CA VAL A 360 13.23 11.82 -3.78
C VAL A 360 13.11 13.26 -3.27
N GLU A 361 12.45 14.13 -4.02
CA GLU A 361 12.23 15.54 -3.63
C GLU A 361 11.42 15.65 -2.32
N LEU A 362 10.41 14.81 -2.15
CA LEU A 362 9.64 14.71 -0.90
C LEU A 362 10.54 14.32 0.29
N ALA A 363 11.41 13.32 0.11
CA ALA A 363 12.33 12.88 1.15
C ALA A 363 13.38 13.94 1.47
N GLU A 364 13.91 14.64 0.46
CA GLU A 364 14.86 15.75 0.63
C GLU A 364 14.20 16.94 1.40
N ALA A 365 12.96 17.28 1.07
CA ALA A 365 12.21 18.28 1.83
C ALA A 365 11.95 17.83 3.28
N ALA A 366 11.64 16.55 3.47
CA ALA A 366 11.42 15.97 4.78
C ALA A 366 12.69 15.96 5.65
N THR A 367 13.89 15.86 5.07
CA THR A 367 15.17 15.95 5.82
C THR A 367 15.24 17.24 6.64
N ILE A 368 14.82 18.36 6.05
CA ILE A 368 14.80 19.66 6.73
C ILE A 368 13.70 19.69 7.79
N GLY A 369 12.52 19.21 7.46
CA GLY A 369 11.35 19.24 8.35
C GLY A 369 11.48 18.32 9.57
N LEU A 370 12.12 17.16 9.42
CA LEU A 370 12.42 16.24 10.53
C LEU A 370 13.37 16.83 11.57
N CYS A 371 14.23 17.77 11.14
CA CYS A 371 15.16 18.48 12.03
C CYS A 371 14.55 19.74 12.65
N GLY A 372 13.23 19.91 12.64
CA GLY A 372 12.54 21.12 13.06
C GLY A 372 11.28 20.87 13.88
N PRO A 373 10.50 21.95 14.16
CA PRO A 373 9.27 21.85 14.96
C PRO A 373 8.15 21.06 14.29
N GLU A 374 8.25 20.76 13.00
CA GLU A 374 7.28 19.99 12.21
C GLU A 374 7.65 18.51 12.06
N GLU A 375 8.59 18.00 12.89
CA GLU A 375 9.10 16.61 12.83
C GLU A 375 7.96 15.58 12.70
N ALA A 376 6.95 15.65 13.57
CA ALA A 376 5.85 14.71 13.57
C ALA A 376 5.05 14.73 12.25
N THR A 377 4.84 15.91 11.67
CA THR A 377 4.12 16.09 10.40
C THR A 377 4.89 15.45 9.25
N TRP A 378 6.21 15.66 9.19
CA TRP A 378 7.04 15.09 8.14
C TRP A 378 7.25 13.58 8.30
N ALA A 379 7.37 13.10 9.53
CA ALA A 379 7.42 11.66 9.81
C ALA A 379 6.12 10.95 9.37
N GLU A 380 4.95 11.54 9.63
CA GLU A 380 3.66 11.03 9.16
C GLU A 380 3.53 11.08 7.63
N ALA A 381 4.03 12.14 6.99
CA ALA A 381 4.04 12.25 5.53
C ALA A 381 4.88 11.14 4.89
N LEU A 382 6.10 10.88 5.40
CA LEU A 382 6.95 9.80 4.92
C LEU A 382 6.35 8.41 5.21
N ALA A 383 5.77 8.21 6.39
CA ALA A 383 5.07 6.96 6.72
C ALA A 383 3.91 6.68 5.76
N THR A 384 3.14 7.73 5.40
CA THR A 384 2.05 7.61 4.43
C THR A 384 2.56 7.28 3.02
N ALA A 385 3.73 7.79 2.64
CA ALA A 385 4.34 7.58 1.32
C ALA A 385 5.24 6.32 1.25
N LEU A 386 5.33 5.52 2.31
CA LEU A 386 6.34 4.47 2.46
C LEU A 386 6.31 3.43 1.33
N ASP A 387 5.13 3.01 0.87
CA ASP A 387 5.01 2.06 -0.23
C ASP A 387 5.53 2.64 -1.55
N ASP A 388 5.25 3.91 -1.80
CA ASP A 388 5.73 4.62 -2.98
C ASP A 388 7.23 4.91 -2.89
N LEU A 389 7.76 5.27 -1.72
CA LEU A 389 9.21 5.39 -1.46
C LEU A 389 9.93 4.07 -1.71
N ARG A 390 9.37 2.95 -1.27
CA ARG A 390 9.89 1.61 -1.54
C ARG A 390 9.90 1.30 -3.04
N GLY A 391 8.81 1.59 -3.73
CA GLY A 391 8.70 1.42 -5.18
C GLY A 391 9.67 2.31 -5.95
N ALA A 392 9.80 3.57 -5.55
CA ALA A 392 10.75 4.53 -6.11
C ALA A 392 12.20 4.06 -5.95
N HIS A 393 12.58 3.61 -4.75
CA HIS A 393 13.90 3.09 -4.47
C HIS A 393 14.23 1.83 -5.30
N GLN A 394 13.32 0.86 -5.37
CA GLN A 394 13.51 -0.35 -6.18
C GLN A 394 13.68 -0.04 -7.66
N TRP A 395 12.86 0.88 -8.20
CA TRP A 395 12.99 1.29 -9.59
C TRP A 395 14.30 2.02 -9.82
N ALA A 396 14.67 2.95 -8.93
CA ALA A 396 15.89 3.74 -9.04
C ALA A 396 17.15 2.85 -9.02
N LEU A 397 17.22 1.83 -8.16
CA LEU A 397 18.34 0.87 -8.16
C LEU A 397 18.54 0.19 -9.50
N ALA A 398 17.47 -0.10 -10.22
CA ALA A 398 17.53 -0.83 -11.48
C ALA A 398 17.84 0.08 -12.69
N TYR A 399 17.36 1.33 -12.66
CA TYR A 399 17.38 2.20 -13.85
C TYR A 399 18.14 3.50 -13.67
N GLU A 400 18.17 4.09 -12.47
CA GLU A 400 18.84 5.36 -12.17
C GLU A 400 19.43 5.36 -10.74
N PRO A 401 20.56 4.68 -10.51
CA PRO A 401 21.17 4.55 -9.17
C PRO A 401 21.40 5.87 -8.44
N ALA A 402 21.63 6.95 -9.14
CA ALA A 402 21.80 8.29 -8.54
C ALA A 402 20.54 8.73 -7.77
N LEU A 403 19.32 8.38 -8.21
CA LEU A 403 18.10 8.65 -7.46
C LEU A 403 17.98 7.76 -6.21
N ALA A 404 18.44 6.51 -6.27
CA ALA A 404 18.46 5.63 -5.10
C ALA A 404 19.42 6.14 -4.02
N ILE A 405 20.58 6.66 -4.42
CA ILE A 405 21.57 7.30 -3.53
C ILE A 405 20.97 8.54 -2.87
N ARG A 406 20.38 9.46 -3.65
CA ARG A 406 19.73 10.66 -3.12
C ARG A 406 18.62 10.32 -2.12
N LEU A 407 17.74 9.38 -2.50
CA LEU A 407 16.64 8.93 -1.64
C LEU A 407 17.17 8.36 -0.32
N SER A 408 18.17 7.48 -0.38
CA SER A 408 18.74 6.85 0.80
C SER A 408 19.44 7.84 1.73
N ALA A 409 20.17 8.82 1.16
CA ALA A 409 20.79 9.89 1.93
C ALA A 409 19.73 10.79 2.61
N ALA A 410 18.67 11.15 1.88
CA ALA A 410 17.59 11.98 2.41
C ALA A 410 16.80 11.31 3.53
N LEU A 411 16.74 9.99 3.56
CA LEU A 411 16.04 9.23 4.61
C LEU A 411 16.91 8.93 5.85
N PHE A 412 18.13 9.48 5.95
CA PHE A 412 19.02 9.26 7.11
C PHE A 412 18.30 9.58 8.42
N TRP A 413 17.81 10.81 8.60
CA TRP A 413 17.15 11.21 9.83
C TRP A 413 15.80 10.48 10.06
N TYR A 414 15.09 10.14 9.00
CA TYR A 414 13.90 9.31 9.13
C TYR A 414 14.24 7.93 9.68
N GLY A 415 15.37 7.33 9.23
CA GLY A 415 15.92 6.09 9.77
C GLY A 415 16.26 6.18 11.25
N GLU A 416 16.78 7.32 11.73
CA GLU A 416 17.18 7.55 13.11
C GLU A 416 16.00 7.82 14.07
N THR A 417 14.90 8.42 13.57
CA THR A 417 13.76 8.82 14.41
C THR A 417 12.70 7.72 14.62
N GLY A 418 12.91 6.51 14.13
CA GLY A 418 12.01 5.38 14.38
C GLY A 418 11.27 4.86 13.14
N ALA A 419 11.81 5.15 11.95
CA ALA A 419 11.32 4.59 10.69
C ALA A 419 11.33 3.06 10.66
N PRO A 420 10.60 2.45 9.71
CA PRO A 420 10.65 1.02 9.47
C PRO A 420 12.08 0.51 9.24
N SER A 421 12.38 -0.67 9.76
CA SER A 421 13.71 -1.33 9.70
C SER A 421 14.25 -1.55 8.28
N GLU A 422 13.41 -1.41 7.26
CA GLU A 422 13.78 -1.57 5.85
C GLU A 422 14.61 -0.40 5.30
N VAL A 423 14.52 0.82 5.86
CA VAL A 423 15.23 2.01 5.36
C VAL A 423 16.76 1.83 5.37
N PRO A 424 17.41 1.34 6.45
CA PRO A 424 18.83 1.01 6.40
C PRO A 424 19.20 -0.06 5.35
N ALA A 425 18.28 -1.01 5.09
CA ALA A 425 18.51 -2.02 4.05
C ALA A 425 18.46 -1.41 2.64
N TRP A 426 17.63 -0.38 2.42
CA TRP A 426 17.64 0.37 1.15
C TRP A 426 18.96 1.09 0.96
N ALA A 427 19.45 1.79 1.98
CA ALA A 427 20.72 2.48 1.94
C ALA A 427 21.91 1.53 1.66
N ALA A 428 21.91 0.34 2.28
CA ALA A 428 22.92 -0.67 2.00
C ALA A 428 22.93 -1.10 0.53
N ARG A 429 21.75 -1.36 -0.06
CA ARG A 429 21.63 -1.69 -1.49
C ARG A 429 22.03 -0.54 -2.41
N ALA A 430 21.71 0.69 -2.04
CA ALA A 430 22.14 1.87 -2.79
C ALA A 430 23.67 2.04 -2.74
N ALA A 431 24.30 1.80 -1.59
CA ALA A 431 25.75 1.85 -1.43
C ALA A 431 26.51 0.78 -2.24
N ASP A 432 25.88 -0.39 -2.47
CA ASP A 432 26.49 -1.48 -3.25
C ASP A 432 26.53 -1.18 -4.77
N VAL A 433 25.61 -0.34 -5.27
CA VAL A 433 25.56 0.07 -6.68
C VAL A 433 26.15 1.47 -6.91
N ALA A 434 26.51 2.18 -5.84
CA ALA A 434 27.06 3.53 -5.91
C ALA A 434 28.48 3.51 -6.49
N GLY A 435 28.71 4.41 -7.47
CA GLY A 435 30.04 4.83 -7.85
C GLY A 435 30.58 5.91 -6.90
N PRO A 436 31.66 6.62 -7.28
CA PRO A 436 32.10 7.81 -6.56
C PRO A 436 30.97 8.87 -6.56
N ASP A 437 30.36 9.12 -5.38
CA ASP A 437 29.25 10.06 -5.22
C ASP A 437 29.45 10.84 -3.90
N PRO A 438 29.27 12.17 -3.88
CA PRO A 438 29.39 12.98 -2.67
C PRO A 438 28.46 12.57 -1.53
N LEU A 439 27.32 11.95 -1.82
CA LEU A 439 26.36 11.48 -0.83
C LEU A 439 26.68 10.08 -0.29
N LEU A 440 27.64 9.37 -0.88
CA LEU A 440 27.98 7.99 -0.49
C LEU A 440 28.31 7.87 1.01
N PRO A 441 29.04 8.80 1.66
CA PRO A 441 29.28 8.72 3.12
C PRO A 441 28.01 8.76 3.93
N VAL A 442 27.02 9.58 3.54
CA VAL A 442 25.72 9.68 4.21
C VAL A 442 24.89 8.40 4.01
N VAL A 443 24.91 7.85 2.78
CA VAL A 443 24.22 6.58 2.46
C VAL A 443 24.80 5.42 3.26
N LEU A 444 26.14 5.35 3.38
CA LEU A 444 26.81 4.33 4.19
C LEU A 444 26.48 4.48 5.68
N ALA A 445 26.39 5.72 6.17
CA ALA A 445 25.96 5.99 7.53
C ALA A 445 24.49 5.57 7.76
N ALA A 446 23.58 5.88 6.84
CA ALA A 446 22.19 5.42 6.89
C ALA A 446 22.11 3.88 6.86
N ALA A 447 22.98 3.21 6.10
CA ALA A 447 23.07 1.75 6.05
C ALA A 447 23.55 1.13 7.37
N ALA A 448 24.29 1.87 8.17
CA ALA A 448 24.73 1.42 9.49
C ALA A 448 23.54 1.11 10.42
N GLY A 449 22.53 1.99 10.47
CA GLY A 449 21.20 1.77 11.07
C GLY A 449 21.24 1.05 12.41
N VAL A 450 22.08 1.49 13.35
CA VAL A 450 22.45 0.78 14.60
C VAL A 450 21.22 0.42 15.43
N ARG A 451 20.25 1.29 15.51
CA ARG A 451 19.05 1.10 16.35
C ARG A 451 18.16 -0.04 15.90
N PHE A 452 18.16 -0.32 14.60
CA PHE A 452 17.19 -1.24 14.00
C PHE A 452 17.78 -2.58 13.62
N ARG A 453 19.05 -2.64 13.25
CA ARG A 453 19.69 -3.89 12.84
C ARG A 453 20.25 -4.70 14.00
N GLY A 454 20.68 -4.04 15.06
CA GLY A 454 21.40 -4.69 16.15
C GLY A 454 22.65 -5.47 15.71
N ASP A 455 23.12 -5.23 14.47
CA ASP A 455 24.35 -5.78 13.90
C ASP A 455 25.44 -4.73 14.02
N PHE A 456 26.07 -4.66 15.21
CA PHE A 456 27.13 -3.68 15.48
C PHE A 456 28.35 -3.88 14.59
N ALA A 457 28.71 -5.14 14.28
CA ALA A 457 29.85 -5.41 13.41
C ALA A 457 29.58 -4.89 11.98
N GLY A 458 28.39 -5.11 11.45
CA GLY A 458 27.95 -4.56 10.17
C GLY A 458 27.89 -3.03 10.17
N ALA A 459 27.36 -2.44 11.25
CA ALA A 459 27.30 -0.98 11.42
C ALA A 459 28.70 -0.35 11.42
N ILE A 460 29.66 -0.91 12.18
CA ILE A 460 31.06 -0.51 12.18
C ILE A 460 31.66 -0.62 10.77
N GLY A 461 31.36 -1.73 10.06
CA GLY A 461 31.86 -1.95 8.70
C GLY A 461 31.37 -0.86 7.70
N PHE A 462 30.10 -0.49 7.77
CA PHE A 462 29.56 0.61 6.94
C PHE A 462 30.16 1.96 7.32
N ALA A 463 30.25 2.28 8.62
CA ALA A 463 30.84 3.52 9.10
C ALA A 463 32.32 3.66 8.70
N GLN A 464 33.09 2.57 8.79
CA GLN A 464 34.49 2.57 8.35
C GLN A 464 34.61 2.80 6.83
N ARG A 465 33.79 2.12 6.02
CA ARG A 465 33.72 2.37 4.57
C ARG A 465 33.38 3.83 4.28
N ALA A 466 32.48 4.44 5.04
CA ALA A 466 32.15 5.86 4.88
C ALA A 466 33.35 6.76 5.20
N LEU A 467 34.09 6.50 6.28
CA LEU A 467 35.30 7.23 6.66
C LEU A 467 36.42 7.13 5.60
N ASP A 468 36.51 5.98 4.93
CA ASP A 468 37.52 5.76 3.88
C ASP A 468 37.24 6.57 2.60
N THR A 469 36.03 7.09 2.42
CA THR A 469 35.60 7.90 1.26
C THR A 469 35.74 9.41 1.49
N VAL A 470 36.00 9.85 2.71
CA VAL A 470 35.91 11.27 3.12
C VAL A 470 37.25 11.76 3.67
N ALA A 471 37.67 12.98 3.32
CA ALA A 471 38.87 13.62 3.87
C ALA A 471 38.71 13.86 5.39
N ARG A 472 39.84 13.94 6.11
CA ARG A 472 39.83 14.08 7.57
C ARG A 472 39.19 15.37 8.07
N ASP A 473 39.29 16.41 7.28
CA ASP A 473 38.77 17.77 7.55
C ASP A 473 37.42 18.05 6.91
N ASP A 474 36.77 17.05 6.27
CA ASP A 474 35.48 17.22 5.64
C ASP A 474 34.35 17.08 6.69
N PRO A 475 33.49 18.09 6.88
CA PRO A 475 32.41 18.04 7.83
C PRO A 475 31.39 16.88 7.61
N VAL A 476 31.34 16.30 6.41
CA VAL A 476 30.51 15.12 6.09
C VAL A 476 30.91 13.90 6.93
N ARG A 477 32.14 13.86 7.47
CA ARG A 477 32.59 12.80 8.40
C ARG A 477 31.66 12.60 9.60
N ARG A 478 30.96 13.64 10.07
CA ARG A 478 30.01 13.55 11.17
C ARG A 478 28.98 12.43 10.98
N TYR A 479 28.52 12.21 9.74
CA TYR A 479 27.59 11.13 9.43
C TYR A 479 28.21 9.75 9.63
N ALA A 480 29.47 9.56 9.21
CA ALA A 480 30.17 8.30 9.35
C ALA A 480 30.58 8.00 10.81
N MET A 481 30.87 9.03 11.59
CA MET A 481 31.30 8.90 13.00
C MET A 481 30.12 8.67 13.95
N HIS A 482 28.94 9.19 13.62
CA HIS A 482 27.73 9.04 14.42
C HIS A 482 27.39 7.58 14.73
N PRO A 483 27.29 6.63 13.77
CA PRO A 483 27.04 5.22 14.07
C PRO A 483 28.12 4.58 14.95
N LEU A 484 29.38 5.01 14.84
CA LEU A 484 30.47 4.50 15.71
C LEU A 484 30.26 4.93 17.16
N GLY A 485 29.88 6.21 17.37
CA GLY A 485 29.53 6.72 18.68
C GLY A 485 28.34 5.98 19.32
N GLU A 486 27.31 5.70 18.51
CA GLU A 486 26.17 4.91 18.98
C GLU A 486 26.55 3.47 19.34
N VAL A 487 27.35 2.79 18.52
CA VAL A 487 27.85 1.44 18.83
C VAL A 487 28.67 1.47 20.12
N ALA A 488 29.58 2.43 20.29
CA ALA A 488 30.36 2.58 21.52
C ALA A 488 29.47 2.77 22.75
N LEU A 489 28.43 3.61 22.63
CA LEU A 489 27.44 3.83 23.69
C LEU A 489 26.70 2.54 24.08
N TYR A 490 26.18 1.80 23.09
CA TYR A 490 25.44 0.56 23.33
C TYR A 490 26.30 -0.59 23.86
N GLU A 491 27.60 -0.61 23.54
CA GLU A 491 28.55 -1.57 24.09
C GLU A 491 29.11 -1.15 25.47
N GLY A 492 28.74 0.02 25.98
CA GLY A 492 29.19 0.55 27.25
C GLY A 492 30.62 1.12 27.22
N ARG A 493 31.18 1.40 26.04
CA ARG A 493 32.49 2.06 25.85
C ARG A 493 32.31 3.58 25.93
N LEU A 494 31.95 4.05 27.16
CA LEU A 494 31.43 5.42 27.36
C LEU A 494 32.46 6.50 27.04
N ASP A 495 33.75 6.31 27.42
CA ASP A 495 34.81 7.29 27.11
C ASP A 495 34.97 7.49 25.59
N GLU A 496 34.97 6.40 24.82
CA GLU A 496 35.03 6.43 23.36
C GLU A 496 33.79 7.09 22.75
N ALA A 497 32.59 6.79 23.27
CA ALA A 497 31.36 7.44 22.82
C ALA A 497 31.41 8.96 23.03
N VAL A 498 31.89 9.42 24.19
CA VAL A 498 32.08 10.86 24.49
C VAL A 498 33.05 11.51 23.50
N GLU A 499 34.18 10.88 23.20
CA GLU A 499 35.16 11.40 22.22
C GLU A 499 34.53 11.52 20.83
N LEU A 500 33.87 10.46 20.35
CA LEU A 500 33.23 10.44 19.03
C LEU A 500 32.11 11.47 18.91
N PHE A 501 31.20 11.57 19.89
CA PHE A 501 30.11 12.55 19.84
C PHE A 501 30.60 13.98 20.03
N THR A 502 31.76 14.22 20.67
CA THR A 502 32.40 15.52 20.72
C THR A 502 32.86 15.92 19.32
N GLU A 503 33.59 15.04 18.61
CA GLU A 503 34.05 15.31 17.25
C GLU A 503 32.87 15.48 16.27
N VAL A 504 31.79 14.67 16.43
CA VAL A 504 30.56 14.84 15.63
C VAL A 504 29.93 16.22 15.85
N ALA A 505 29.86 16.69 17.09
CA ALA A 505 29.32 18.01 17.41
C ALA A 505 30.16 19.13 16.81
N ASP A 506 31.47 19.07 16.96
CA ASP A 506 32.40 20.06 16.40
C ASP A 506 32.28 20.14 14.86
N LEU A 507 32.28 19.00 14.16
CA LEU A 507 32.06 18.94 12.72
C LEU A 507 30.69 19.44 12.27
N ALA A 508 29.66 19.20 13.07
CA ALA A 508 28.31 19.70 12.80
C ALA A 508 28.25 21.24 12.95
N GLU A 509 28.90 21.81 13.97
CA GLU A 509 29.01 23.25 14.16
C GLU A 509 29.77 23.92 13.00
N GLU A 510 30.87 23.32 12.56
CA GLU A 510 31.64 23.79 11.39
C GLU A 510 30.78 23.77 10.10
N ALA A 511 29.92 22.77 9.95
CA ALA A 511 28.98 22.69 8.84
C ALA A 511 27.76 23.62 8.95
N GLY A 512 27.54 24.28 10.10
CA GLY A 512 26.33 25.04 10.40
C GLY A 512 25.10 24.17 10.63
N ASP A 513 25.26 22.87 10.91
CA ASP A 513 24.19 21.90 11.15
C ASP A 513 23.84 21.89 12.64
N THR A 514 23.04 22.86 13.05
CA THR A 514 22.66 23.08 14.46
C THR A 514 21.87 21.94 15.05
N TYR A 515 21.08 21.22 14.24
CA TYR A 515 20.30 20.07 14.70
C TYR A 515 21.22 18.90 15.04
N PHE A 516 22.14 18.54 14.14
CA PHE A 516 23.08 17.45 14.37
C PHE A 516 24.01 17.75 15.55
N ALA A 517 24.49 19.01 15.67
CA ALA A 517 25.29 19.44 16.82
C ALA A 517 24.54 19.25 18.15
N ALA A 518 23.28 19.70 18.21
CA ALA A 518 22.42 19.53 19.39
C ALA A 518 22.16 18.04 19.69
N TYR A 519 21.86 17.24 18.67
CA TYR A 519 21.66 15.80 18.81
C TYR A 519 22.90 15.10 19.38
N ALA A 520 24.07 15.37 18.82
CA ALA A 520 25.35 14.82 19.31
C ALA A 520 25.65 15.25 20.75
N ALA A 521 25.40 16.51 21.10
CA ALA A 521 25.59 17.01 22.47
C ALA A 521 24.65 16.31 23.48
N VAL A 522 23.39 16.09 23.11
CA VAL A 522 22.44 15.35 23.96
C VAL A 522 22.88 13.90 24.11
N THR A 523 23.25 13.21 23.03
CA THR A 523 23.68 11.82 23.08
C THR A 523 24.96 11.65 23.89
N ARG A 524 25.91 12.59 23.75
CA ARG A 524 27.11 12.67 24.60
C ARG A 524 26.78 12.77 26.08
N SER A 525 25.72 13.48 26.46
CA SER A 525 25.32 13.64 27.86
C SER A 525 24.70 12.35 28.46
N LEU A 526 24.31 11.39 27.62
CA LEU A 526 23.80 10.08 28.00
C LEU A 526 24.92 9.05 28.18
N SER A 527 26.10 9.34 27.67
CA SER A 527 27.33 8.54 27.80
C SER A 527 28.05 8.89 29.10
#